data_01e72357ea387888e8db9645a8638025
#
_entry.id   01e72357ea387888e8db9645a8638025
#
_cell.length_a   1.000
_cell.length_b   1.000
_cell.length_c   1.000
_cell.angle_alpha   90.00
_cell.angle_beta   90.00
_cell.angle_gamma   90.00
#
_symmetry.space_group_name_H-M   'P 1'
#
loop_
_entity.id
_entity.type
_entity.pdbx_description
1 polymer ?
#
loop_
_entity_poly.entity_id
_entity_poly.type
_entity_poly.pdbx_seq_one_letter_code
_entity_poly.pdbx_strand_id
1 'polypeptide(L)'
;MRRAFKTLIRNAAVASLLCAALPHGAFATSTEPVTDLQVDPAPCLAAAAANDADNIIVICGALADNDKTLKADRIKALIARAGAYGRKEMIDRAIGDYDAVLRLDPTLADIFNIRGELWRRKGDQPRALADFGAAIKLNPQHEAARANYKSLAQELERLGAQMAVKSKPITPLKSSPPLK
;
A
#
# COMPACT_ATOMS: atom_id res chain seq x y z
N MET A 1 -35.59 61.58 -5.84
CA MET A 1 -35.57 62.53 -4.69
C MET A 1 -34.13 62.54 -4.19
N ARG A 2 -33.33 63.60 -4.53
CA ARG A 2 -32.89 64.70 -3.70
C ARG A 2 -32.12 64.18 -2.46
N ARG A 3 -30.86 64.51 -2.12
CA ARG A 3 -29.95 65.66 -2.31
C ARG A 3 -28.54 65.15 -1.89
N ALA A 4 -27.48 65.34 -2.56
CA ALA A 4 -26.47 66.38 -2.57
C ALA A 4 -26.20 67.06 -1.21
N PHE A 5 -24.95 66.90 -0.72
CA PHE A 5 -24.28 68.03 -0.01
C PHE A 5 -22.77 67.94 -0.21
N LYS A 6 -22.27 69.01 -0.81
CA LYS A 6 -20.87 69.43 -0.91
C LYS A 6 -20.45 70.06 0.39
N THR A 7 -19.20 69.97 0.78
CA THR A 7 -18.39 71.06 1.37
C THR A 7 -16.93 70.62 1.38
N LEU A 8 -16.25 71.28 0.78
CA LEU A 8 -15.08 72.09 0.51
C LEU A 8 -14.55 72.81 1.78
N ILE A 9 -13.23 72.86 2.03
CA ILE A 9 -12.36 73.91 2.66
C ILE A 9 -10.99 73.21 2.84
N ARG A 10 -9.95 73.52 2.16
CA ARG A 10 -9.00 74.65 2.00
C ARG A 10 -7.97 74.73 3.13
N ASN A 11 -6.68 74.72 2.68
CA ASN A 11 -5.46 75.31 3.19
C ASN A 11 -4.76 74.65 4.37
N ALA A 12 -3.48 74.52 4.48
CA ALA A 12 -2.38 75.36 4.01
C ALA A 12 -1.01 74.62 4.12
N ALA A 13 -0.08 75.05 3.36
CA ALA A 13 1.30 74.59 3.33
C ALA A 13 2.07 74.93 4.62
N VAL A 14 2.89 73.98 5.06
CA VAL A 14 4.13 74.31 5.77
C VAL A 14 5.22 73.34 5.30
N ALA A 15 6.20 73.89 4.63
CA ALA A 15 7.44 73.21 4.30
C ALA A 15 8.29 73.09 5.56
N SER A 16 8.69 71.86 5.88
CA SER A 16 9.84 71.67 6.78
C SER A 16 10.73 70.59 6.21
N LEU A 17 11.87 70.99 5.68
CA LEU A 17 12.98 70.09 5.41
C LEU A 17 13.45 69.48 6.74
N LEU A 18 13.32 68.23 6.88
CA LEU A 18 14.12 67.44 7.82
C LEU A 18 14.80 66.33 7.05
N CYS A 19 16.10 66.51 6.88
CA CYS A 19 17.02 65.49 6.45
C CYS A 19 17.05 64.39 7.53
N ALA A 20 16.38 63.26 7.32
CA ALA A 20 16.44 62.14 8.21
C ALA A 20 17.11 60.95 7.49
N ALA A 21 18.20 60.50 8.10
CA ALA A 21 19.04 59.39 7.69
C ALA A 21 18.24 58.17 7.33
N LEU A 22 18.53 57.61 6.15
CA LEU A 22 18.01 56.29 5.73
C LEU A 22 18.60 55.22 6.66
N PRO A 23 17.79 54.45 7.37
CA PRO A 23 18.30 53.25 8.00
C PRO A 23 18.68 52.30 6.87
N HIS A 24 19.92 51.83 6.89
CA HIS A 24 20.38 50.71 6.09
C HIS A 24 19.49 49.53 6.45
N GLY A 25 18.50 49.22 5.59
CA GLY A 25 17.72 48.01 5.68
C GLY A 25 18.67 46.84 5.55
N ALA A 26 18.93 46.18 6.66
CA ALA A 26 19.47 44.85 6.65
C ALA A 26 18.47 44.02 5.84
N PHE A 27 18.87 43.66 4.62
CA PHE A 27 18.22 42.56 3.92
C PHE A 27 18.46 41.32 4.79
N ALA A 28 17.53 41.04 5.69
CA ALA A 28 17.40 39.72 6.25
C ALA A 28 17.08 38.80 5.06
N THR A 29 18.10 38.14 4.54
CA THR A 29 17.90 36.94 3.76
C THR A 29 17.24 35.96 4.72
N SER A 30 15.91 35.96 4.74
CA SER A 30 15.18 34.82 5.28
C SER A 30 15.56 33.64 4.38
N THR A 31 16.58 32.91 4.79
CA THR A 31 16.71 31.51 4.40
C THR A 31 15.49 30.84 4.99
N GLU A 32 14.38 30.84 4.23
CA GLU A 32 13.32 29.90 4.50
C GLU A 32 14.01 28.53 4.60
N PRO A 33 13.77 27.76 5.68
CA PRO A 33 14.28 26.42 5.72
C PRO A 33 13.79 25.77 4.43
N VAL A 34 14.72 25.26 3.62
CA VAL A 34 14.38 24.42 2.48
C VAL A 34 13.62 23.27 3.11
N THR A 35 12.30 23.39 3.14
CA THR A 35 11.44 22.28 3.49
C THR A 35 11.80 21.21 2.49
N ASP A 36 12.50 20.19 2.96
CA ASP A 36 12.79 18.98 2.18
C ASP A 36 11.46 18.64 1.50
N LEU A 37 11.43 18.78 0.15
CA LEU A 37 10.19 18.69 -0.62
C LEU A 37 9.67 17.28 -0.45
N GLN A 38 8.92 17.09 0.64
CA GLN A 38 8.23 15.86 0.92
C GLN A 38 7.22 15.62 -0.20
N VAL A 39 7.29 14.45 -0.79
CA VAL A 39 6.39 14.09 -1.90
C VAL A 39 4.97 14.02 -1.36
N ASP A 40 4.06 14.76 -1.98
CA ASP A 40 2.65 14.81 -1.57
C ASP A 40 1.97 13.45 -1.83
N PRO A 41 1.45 12.75 -0.81
CA PRO A 41 0.72 11.50 -0.98
C PRO A 41 -0.74 11.69 -1.42
N ALA A 42 -1.28 12.91 -1.38
CA ALA A 42 -2.70 13.16 -1.63
C ALA A 42 -3.21 12.66 -2.98
N PRO A 43 -2.49 12.80 -4.11
CA PRO A 43 -2.95 12.26 -5.39
C PRO A 43 -3.12 10.73 -5.38
N CYS A 44 -2.22 9.99 -4.72
CA CYS A 44 -2.33 8.54 -4.59
C CYS A 44 -3.53 8.15 -3.71
N LEU A 45 -3.74 8.86 -2.60
CA LEU A 45 -4.88 8.60 -1.72
C LEU A 45 -6.22 8.88 -2.43
N ALA A 46 -6.29 9.93 -3.24
CA ALA A 46 -7.47 10.24 -4.05
C ALA A 46 -7.74 9.17 -5.11
N ALA A 47 -6.72 8.70 -5.83
CA ALA A 47 -6.84 7.60 -6.78
C ALA A 47 -7.31 6.30 -6.10
N ALA A 48 -6.78 6.00 -4.91
CA ALA A 48 -7.18 4.84 -4.11
C ALA A 48 -8.66 4.94 -3.68
N ALA A 49 -9.11 6.11 -3.24
CA ALA A 49 -10.50 6.37 -2.87
C ALA A 49 -11.47 6.24 -4.06
N ALA A 50 -11.05 6.66 -5.25
CA ALA A 50 -11.81 6.50 -6.49
C ALA A 50 -11.85 5.05 -6.99
N ASN A 51 -11.03 4.16 -6.41
CA ASN A 51 -10.90 2.74 -6.78
C ASN A 51 -10.57 2.50 -8.27
N ASP A 52 -9.90 3.47 -8.91
CA ASP A 52 -9.46 3.39 -10.31
C ASP A 52 -8.11 2.68 -10.38
N ALA A 53 -8.13 1.41 -10.80
CA ALA A 53 -6.94 0.57 -10.79
C ALA A 53 -5.81 1.11 -11.68
N ASP A 54 -6.11 1.70 -12.82
CA ASP A 54 -5.10 2.23 -13.74
C ASP A 54 -4.44 3.48 -13.16
N ASN A 55 -5.23 4.42 -12.66
CA ASN A 55 -4.71 5.61 -11.99
C ASN A 55 -3.94 5.26 -10.71
N ILE A 56 -4.40 4.28 -9.91
CA ILE A 56 -3.67 3.81 -8.73
C ILE A 56 -2.29 3.30 -9.14
N ILE A 57 -2.20 2.47 -10.17
CA ILE A 57 -0.91 1.91 -10.62
C ILE A 57 0.06 3.01 -11.01
N VAL A 58 -0.39 4.03 -11.72
CA VAL A 58 0.47 5.13 -12.18
C VAL A 58 0.83 6.07 -11.03
N ILE A 59 -0.18 6.61 -10.34
CA ILE A 59 0.03 7.70 -9.37
C ILE A 59 0.66 7.17 -8.09
N CYS A 60 0.16 6.06 -7.54
CA CYS A 60 0.76 5.44 -6.35
C CYS A 60 2.10 4.79 -6.70
N GLY A 61 2.30 4.36 -7.96
CA GLY A 61 3.60 3.91 -8.46
C GLY A 61 4.67 4.99 -8.34
N ALA A 62 4.38 6.18 -8.86
CA ALA A 62 5.30 7.31 -8.76
C ALA A 62 5.65 7.66 -7.29
N LEU A 63 4.67 7.60 -6.39
CA LEU A 63 4.89 7.81 -4.96
C LEU A 63 5.72 6.69 -4.32
N ALA A 64 5.42 5.43 -4.62
CA ALA A 64 6.11 4.28 -4.05
C ALA A 64 7.58 4.19 -4.47
N ASP A 65 7.88 4.58 -5.71
CA ASP A 65 9.20 4.46 -6.32
C ASP A 65 10.10 5.70 -6.08
N ASN A 66 9.57 6.77 -5.46
CA ASN A 66 10.33 7.97 -5.16
C ASN A 66 11.08 7.83 -3.83
N ASP A 67 12.42 8.00 -3.86
CA ASP A 67 13.29 7.84 -2.68
C ASP A 67 13.01 8.83 -1.54
N LYS A 68 12.44 9.99 -1.86
CA LYS A 68 12.08 11.01 -0.87
C LYS A 68 10.73 10.76 -0.18
N THR A 69 10.00 9.75 -0.61
CA THR A 69 8.71 9.39 0.01
C THR A 69 8.93 8.85 1.43
N LEU A 70 8.20 9.38 2.38
CA LEU A 70 8.22 8.87 3.75
C LEU A 70 7.83 7.41 3.79
N LYS A 71 8.48 6.64 4.68
CA LYS A 71 8.22 5.20 4.85
C LYS A 71 6.73 4.88 4.98
N ALA A 72 6.00 5.64 5.79
CA ALA A 72 4.57 5.42 6.01
C ALA A 72 3.73 5.60 4.73
N ASP A 73 4.04 6.63 3.94
CA ASP A 73 3.31 6.91 2.71
C ASP A 73 3.72 5.96 1.58
N ARG A 74 4.98 5.54 1.55
CA ARG A 74 5.45 4.47 0.65
C ARG A 74 4.73 3.15 0.92
N ILE A 75 4.55 2.77 2.19
CA ILE A 75 3.77 1.57 2.55
C ILE A 75 2.34 1.67 2.03
N LYS A 76 1.65 2.80 2.26
CA LYS A 76 0.29 3.02 1.76
C LYS A 76 0.21 2.94 0.23
N ALA A 77 1.15 3.58 -0.46
CA ALA A 77 1.22 3.58 -1.91
C ALA A 77 1.44 2.17 -2.48
N LEU A 78 2.36 1.40 -1.90
CA LEU A 78 2.61 0.01 -2.27
C LEU A 78 1.38 -0.87 -2.04
N ILE A 79 0.69 -0.73 -0.90
CA ILE A 79 -0.54 -1.47 -0.61
C ILE A 79 -1.63 -1.16 -1.64
N ALA A 80 -1.83 0.13 -1.95
CA ALA A 80 -2.82 0.54 -2.94
C ALA A 80 -2.50 -0.02 -4.34
N ARG A 81 -1.23 0.07 -4.77
CA ARG A 81 -0.76 -0.45 -6.05
C ARG A 81 -0.87 -1.97 -6.13
N ALA A 82 -0.46 -2.68 -5.07
CA ALA A 82 -0.60 -4.13 -4.98
C ALA A 82 -2.06 -4.58 -5.11
N GLY A 83 -2.98 -3.90 -4.42
CA GLY A 83 -4.41 -4.15 -4.53
C GLY A 83 -4.92 -3.92 -5.96
N ALA A 84 -4.47 -2.86 -6.63
CA ALA A 84 -4.81 -2.60 -8.04
C ALA A 84 -4.27 -3.69 -8.97
N TYR A 85 -3.01 -4.12 -8.79
CA TYR A 85 -2.45 -5.25 -9.53
C TYR A 85 -3.25 -6.55 -9.30
N GLY A 86 -3.66 -6.82 -8.06
CA GLY A 86 -4.47 -7.99 -7.72
C GLY A 86 -5.82 -8.01 -8.43
N ARG A 87 -6.49 -6.85 -8.56
CA ARG A 87 -7.75 -6.71 -9.33
C ARG A 87 -7.56 -6.90 -10.83
N LYS A 88 -6.39 -6.53 -11.35
CA LYS A 88 -6.02 -6.73 -12.76
C LYS A 88 -5.40 -8.10 -13.05
N GLU A 89 -5.46 -9.04 -12.11
CA GLU A 89 -4.88 -10.38 -12.21
C GLU A 89 -3.35 -10.38 -12.44
N MET A 90 -2.68 -9.26 -12.15
CA MET A 90 -1.22 -9.14 -12.24
C MET A 90 -0.57 -9.65 -10.96
N ILE A 91 -0.79 -10.93 -10.65
CA ILE A 91 -0.51 -11.56 -9.35
C ILE A 91 0.96 -11.38 -8.92
N ASP A 92 1.90 -11.57 -9.83
CA ASP A 92 3.33 -11.47 -9.50
C ASP A 92 3.74 -10.05 -9.10
N ARG A 93 3.16 -9.03 -9.76
CA ARG A 93 3.40 -7.62 -9.39
C ARG A 93 2.79 -7.29 -8.03
N ALA A 94 1.59 -7.77 -7.76
CA ALA A 94 0.94 -7.60 -6.47
C ALA A 94 1.77 -8.22 -5.34
N ILE A 95 2.26 -9.45 -5.53
CA ILE A 95 3.14 -10.13 -4.57
C ILE A 95 4.42 -9.32 -4.36
N GLY A 96 5.07 -8.83 -5.42
CA GLY A 96 6.27 -8.02 -5.33
C GLY A 96 6.11 -6.75 -4.50
N ASP A 97 4.98 -6.07 -4.64
CA ASP A 97 4.66 -4.89 -3.84
C ASP A 97 4.39 -5.24 -2.36
N TYR A 98 3.64 -6.32 -2.09
CA TYR A 98 3.46 -6.79 -0.71
C TYR A 98 4.75 -7.28 -0.07
N ASP A 99 5.67 -7.88 -0.83
CA ASP A 99 7.03 -8.18 -0.37
C ASP A 99 7.78 -6.92 0.04
N ALA A 100 7.65 -5.85 -0.75
CA ALA A 100 8.25 -4.56 -0.41
C ALA A 100 7.64 -3.96 0.86
N VAL A 101 6.31 -4.03 1.03
CA VAL A 101 5.62 -3.61 2.25
C VAL A 101 6.15 -4.38 3.46
N LEU A 102 6.24 -5.70 3.39
CA LEU A 102 6.67 -6.53 4.51
C LEU A 102 8.17 -6.40 4.83
N ARG A 103 9.00 -5.97 3.88
CA ARG A 103 10.38 -5.54 4.17
C ARG A 103 10.43 -4.22 4.94
N LEU A 104 9.49 -3.31 4.66
CA LEU A 104 9.38 -2.04 5.38
C LEU A 104 8.76 -2.22 6.76
N ASP A 105 7.71 -3.02 6.87
CA ASP A 105 7.04 -3.32 8.13
C ASP A 105 6.62 -4.79 8.20
N PRO A 106 7.40 -5.63 8.89
CA PRO A 106 7.11 -7.06 9.01
C PRO A 106 6.04 -7.39 10.05
N THR A 107 5.39 -6.40 10.67
CA THR A 107 4.37 -6.62 11.71
C THR A 107 2.94 -6.59 11.16
N LEU A 108 2.75 -6.33 9.89
CA LEU A 108 1.46 -6.17 9.24
C LEU A 108 0.81 -7.53 8.94
N ALA A 109 0.05 -8.07 9.91
CA ALA A 109 -0.62 -9.36 9.80
C ALA A 109 -1.57 -9.45 8.59
N ASP A 110 -2.32 -8.37 8.31
CA ASP A 110 -3.23 -8.30 7.17
C ASP A 110 -2.50 -8.51 5.84
N ILE A 111 -1.28 -7.95 5.72
CA ILE A 111 -0.50 -8.04 4.49
C ILE A 111 0.01 -9.46 4.25
N PHE A 112 0.43 -10.16 5.30
CA PHE A 112 0.73 -11.59 5.20
C PHE A 112 -0.49 -12.38 4.72
N ASN A 113 -1.68 -12.14 5.30
CA ASN A 113 -2.88 -12.83 4.85
C ASN A 113 -3.19 -12.57 3.37
N ILE A 114 -3.17 -11.31 2.93
CA ILE A 114 -3.47 -10.94 1.54
C ILE A 114 -2.44 -11.54 0.57
N ARG A 115 -1.13 -11.51 0.92
CA ARG A 115 -0.09 -12.13 0.11
C ARG A 115 -0.25 -13.66 0.05
N GLY A 116 -0.65 -14.28 1.14
CA GLY A 116 -0.99 -15.71 1.20
C GLY A 116 -2.13 -16.08 0.25
N GLU A 117 -3.17 -15.25 0.16
CA GLU A 117 -4.25 -15.44 -0.81
C GLU A 117 -3.76 -15.36 -2.26
N LEU A 118 -2.83 -14.44 -2.55
CA LEU A 118 -2.23 -14.33 -3.88
C LEU A 118 -1.35 -15.54 -4.20
N TRP A 119 -0.56 -16.06 -3.24
CA TRP A 119 0.18 -17.31 -3.41
C TRP A 119 -0.75 -18.50 -3.68
N ARG A 120 -1.87 -18.59 -2.95
CA ARG A 120 -2.89 -19.62 -3.18
C ARG A 120 -3.46 -19.52 -4.60
N ARG A 121 -3.81 -18.31 -5.07
CA ARG A 121 -4.29 -18.08 -6.45
C ARG A 121 -3.25 -18.46 -7.50
N LYS A 122 -1.97 -18.26 -7.20
CA LYS A 122 -0.84 -18.69 -8.06
C LYS A 122 -0.60 -20.19 -8.02
N GLY A 123 -1.21 -20.93 -7.08
CA GLY A 123 -1.00 -22.37 -6.88
C GLY A 123 0.19 -22.70 -5.98
N ASP A 124 0.85 -21.72 -5.38
CA ASP A 124 1.95 -21.93 -4.43
C ASP A 124 1.39 -22.10 -3.00
N GLN A 125 0.84 -23.29 -2.77
CA GLN A 125 0.23 -23.63 -1.49
C GLN A 125 1.19 -23.60 -0.30
N PRO A 126 2.46 -24.02 -0.42
CA PRO A 126 3.42 -23.91 0.68
C PRO A 126 3.65 -22.46 1.14
N ARG A 127 3.85 -21.53 0.20
CA ARG A 127 4.02 -20.11 0.54
C ARG A 127 2.75 -19.51 1.12
N ALA A 128 1.58 -19.89 0.60
CA ALA A 128 0.30 -19.46 1.14
C ALA A 128 0.12 -19.88 2.61
N LEU A 129 0.40 -21.14 2.96
CA LEU A 129 0.34 -21.64 4.34
C LEU A 129 1.32 -20.89 5.26
N ALA A 130 2.56 -20.65 4.79
CA ALA A 130 3.56 -19.92 5.55
C ALA A 130 3.07 -18.50 5.88
N ASP A 131 2.49 -17.81 4.91
CA ASP A 131 1.97 -16.44 5.09
C ASP A 131 0.75 -16.41 6.01
N PHE A 132 -0.22 -17.30 5.84
CA PHE A 132 -1.36 -17.40 6.78
C PHE A 132 -0.88 -17.71 8.20
N GLY A 133 0.11 -18.60 8.35
CA GLY A 133 0.72 -18.90 9.65
C GLY A 133 1.42 -17.70 10.28
N ALA A 134 2.13 -16.89 9.46
CA ALA A 134 2.76 -15.64 9.91
C ALA A 134 1.71 -14.61 10.37
N ALA A 135 0.61 -14.45 9.62
CA ALA A 135 -0.49 -13.58 9.99
C ALA A 135 -1.10 -13.98 11.36
N ILE A 136 -1.34 -15.28 11.57
CA ILE A 136 -1.88 -15.80 12.84
C ILE A 136 -0.89 -15.57 14.00
N LYS A 137 0.41 -15.76 13.76
CA LYS A 137 1.45 -15.53 14.78
C LYS A 137 1.49 -14.06 15.23
N LEU A 138 1.34 -13.13 14.29
CA LEU A 138 1.31 -11.69 14.56
C LEU A 138 0.00 -11.24 15.22
N ASN A 139 -1.11 -11.77 14.73
CA ASN A 139 -2.45 -11.51 15.29
C ASN A 139 -3.23 -12.83 15.44
N PRO A 140 -3.21 -13.46 16.63
CA PRO A 140 -3.93 -14.71 16.88
C PRO A 140 -5.45 -14.61 16.69
N GLN A 141 -6.02 -13.41 16.74
CA GLN A 141 -7.44 -13.16 16.51
C GLN A 141 -7.78 -12.81 15.05
N HIS A 142 -6.83 -12.91 14.14
CA HIS A 142 -7.06 -12.65 12.72
C HIS A 142 -7.94 -13.74 12.09
N GLU A 143 -9.24 -13.55 12.10
CA GLU A 143 -10.22 -14.55 11.68
C GLU A 143 -10.01 -15.05 10.24
N ALA A 144 -9.79 -14.11 9.29
CA ALA A 144 -9.57 -14.45 7.89
C ALA A 144 -8.32 -15.34 7.70
N ALA A 145 -7.20 -15.01 8.35
CA ALA A 145 -5.98 -15.81 8.25
C ALA A 145 -6.18 -17.22 8.82
N ARG A 146 -6.88 -17.34 9.95
CA ARG A 146 -7.21 -18.65 10.56
C ARG A 146 -8.10 -19.49 9.66
N ALA A 147 -9.12 -18.87 9.06
CA ALA A 147 -10.02 -19.56 8.12
C ALA A 147 -9.26 -20.00 6.86
N ASN A 148 -8.45 -19.14 6.28
CA ASN A 148 -7.64 -19.42 5.10
C ASN A 148 -6.63 -20.55 5.37
N TYR A 149 -5.91 -20.50 6.49
CA TYR A 149 -4.98 -21.53 6.90
C TYR A 149 -5.67 -22.87 7.03
N LYS A 150 -6.77 -22.93 7.80
CA LYS A 150 -7.54 -24.16 8.02
C LYS A 150 -8.06 -24.74 6.71
N SER A 151 -8.66 -23.91 5.85
CA SER A 151 -9.19 -24.33 4.56
C SER A 151 -8.11 -24.95 3.67
N LEU A 152 -6.95 -24.29 3.56
CA LEU A 152 -5.85 -24.77 2.73
C LEU A 152 -5.20 -26.04 3.30
N ALA A 153 -5.02 -26.13 4.61
CA ALA A 153 -4.50 -27.35 5.26
C ALA A 153 -5.39 -28.55 5.00
N GLN A 154 -6.72 -28.40 5.16
CA GLN A 154 -7.69 -29.46 4.87
C GLN A 154 -7.68 -29.89 3.40
N GLU A 155 -7.54 -28.94 2.47
CA GLU A 155 -7.42 -29.22 1.05
C GLU A 155 -6.18 -30.06 0.75
N LEU A 156 -5.03 -29.73 1.34
CA LEU A 156 -3.77 -30.48 1.18
C LEU A 156 -3.84 -31.89 1.77
N GLU A 157 -4.44 -32.05 2.96
CA GLU A 157 -4.65 -33.36 3.57
C GLU A 157 -5.52 -34.24 2.66
N ARG A 158 -6.61 -33.70 2.11
CA ARG A 158 -7.47 -34.42 1.19
C ARG A 158 -6.76 -34.87 -0.07
N LEU A 159 -5.95 -33.98 -0.67
CA LEU A 159 -5.16 -34.30 -1.85
C LEU A 159 -4.10 -35.38 -1.55
N GLY A 160 -3.41 -35.25 -0.42
CA GLY A 160 -2.44 -36.25 0.04
C GLY A 160 -3.06 -37.61 0.23
N ALA A 161 -4.22 -37.69 0.87
CA ALA A 161 -4.97 -38.96 1.04
C ALA A 161 -5.39 -39.59 -0.30
N GLN A 162 -5.84 -38.76 -1.25
CA GLN A 162 -6.21 -39.25 -2.59
C GLN A 162 -5.01 -39.83 -3.35
N MET A 163 -3.83 -39.17 -3.26
CA MET A 163 -2.62 -39.69 -3.89
C MET A 163 -2.15 -40.98 -3.24
N ALA A 164 -2.23 -41.07 -1.91
CA ALA A 164 -1.87 -42.31 -1.18
C ALA A 164 -2.77 -43.52 -1.58
N VAL A 165 -4.04 -43.28 -1.84
CA VAL A 165 -4.96 -44.35 -2.33
C VAL A 165 -4.59 -44.77 -3.75
N LYS A 166 -4.23 -43.82 -4.63
CA LYS A 166 -3.85 -44.12 -6.02
C LYS A 166 -2.49 -44.82 -6.14
N SER A 167 -1.60 -44.60 -5.18
CA SER A 167 -0.25 -45.19 -5.14
C SER A 167 -0.20 -46.56 -4.44
N LYS A 168 -1.32 -47.07 -3.94
CA LYS A 168 -1.37 -48.39 -3.29
C LYS A 168 -0.99 -49.47 -4.32
N PRO A 169 0.03 -50.31 -4.06
CA PRO A 169 0.42 -51.37 -4.98
C PRO A 169 -0.77 -52.29 -5.27
N ILE A 170 -1.00 -52.60 -6.55
CA ILE A 170 -1.93 -53.64 -6.93
C ILE A 170 -1.38 -54.94 -6.33
N THR A 171 -2.05 -55.49 -5.31
CA THR A 171 -1.68 -56.80 -4.78
C THR A 171 -1.73 -57.79 -5.94
N PRO A 172 -0.62 -58.55 -6.22
CA PRO A 172 -0.63 -59.54 -7.29
C PRO A 172 -1.74 -60.53 -7.01
N LEU A 173 -2.55 -60.82 -8.03
CA LEU A 173 -3.56 -61.89 -7.95
C LEU A 173 -2.86 -63.16 -7.44
N LYS A 174 -3.37 -63.71 -6.35
CA LYS A 174 -2.97 -65.05 -5.89
C LYS A 174 -3.01 -65.97 -7.09
N SER A 175 -1.86 -66.54 -7.48
CA SER A 175 -1.77 -67.55 -8.50
C SER A 175 -2.74 -68.67 -8.16
N SER A 176 -3.63 -68.98 -9.08
CA SER A 176 -4.54 -70.14 -8.97
C SER A 176 -3.72 -71.44 -8.73
N PRO A 177 -4.14 -72.32 -7.84
CA PRO A 177 -3.47 -73.63 -7.65
C PRO A 177 -3.47 -74.42 -8.94
N PRO A 178 -2.44 -75.22 -9.21
CA PRO A 178 -2.38 -76.10 -10.41
C PRO A 178 -3.53 -77.14 -10.37
N LEU A 179 -4.26 -77.24 -11.49
CA LEU A 179 -5.22 -78.23 -11.72
C LEU A 179 -4.53 -79.62 -11.70
N LYS A 180 -5.01 -80.54 -10.86
CA LYS A 180 -4.58 -81.93 -10.83
C LYS A 180 -5.22 -82.70 -12.01
#